data_03e853931e7fb7126baa2dfbe9b3522e
#
_entry.id   03e853931e7fb7126baa2dfbe9b3522e
#
_cell.length_a   1.000
_cell.length_b   1.000
_cell.length_c   1.000
_cell.angle_alpha   90.00
_cell.angle_beta   90.00
_cell.angle_gamma   90.00
#
_symmetry.space_group_name_H-M   'P 1'
#
loop_
_entity.id
_entity.type
_entity.pdbx_description
1 polymer ?
#
loop_
_entity_poly.entity_id
_entity_poly.type
_entity_poly.pdbx_seq_one_letter_code
_entity_poly.pdbx_strand_id
1 'polypeptide(L)'
;MKTTQEYISLIGSHSEELKTMFGIRSLRIFGSVSRNEHKEGSDVDVCVDMEPKAFLVVRLKRFLENLLQCSVDVVRMHKHINPYLLEEINKDGIYVIQ
;
A
#
# COMPACT_ATOMS: atom_id res chain seq x y z
N MET A 1 14.76 -5.19 9.32
CA MET A 1 13.33 -5.33 8.93
C MET A 1 12.49 -4.41 9.79
N LYS A 2 11.56 -3.70 9.18
CA LYS A 2 10.69 -2.75 9.90
C LYS A 2 9.48 -3.48 10.48
N THR A 3 8.95 -2.95 11.58
CA THR A 3 7.70 -3.42 12.16
C THR A 3 6.52 -2.88 11.36
N THR A 4 5.34 -3.47 11.55
CA THR A 4 4.10 -2.98 10.94
C THR A 4 3.89 -1.50 11.27
N GLN A 5 4.08 -1.13 12.53
CA GLN A 5 3.90 0.27 12.97
C GLN A 5 4.88 1.21 12.32
N GLU A 6 6.11 0.78 12.09
CA GLU A 6 7.11 1.59 11.40
C GLU A 6 6.73 1.84 9.95
N TYR A 7 6.22 0.83 9.25
CA TYR A 7 5.71 1.00 7.89
C TYR A 7 4.53 1.99 7.86
N ILE A 8 3.59 1.83 8.78
CA ILE A 8 2.43 2.72 8.89
C ILE A 8 2.88 4.18 9.11
N SER A 9 3.82 4.38 10.02
CA SER A 9 4.33 5.71 10.35
C SER A 9 5.05 6.36 9.17
N LEU A 10 5.87 5.60 8.47
CA LEU A 10 6.61 6.12 7.30
C LEU A 10 5.65 6.56 6.19
N ILE A 11 4.71 5.72 5.83
CA ILE A 11 3.74 6.04 4.78
C ILE A 11 2.87 7.23 5.24
N GLY A 12 2.39 7.19 6.46
CA GLY A 12 1.56 8.25 7.04
C GLY A 12 2.25 9.61 7.05
N SER A 13 3.55 9.64 7.34
CA SER A 13 4.32 10.88 7.35
C SER A 13 4.46 11.52 5.97
N HIS A 14 4.23 10.76 4.90
CA HIS A 14 4.28 11.22 3.52
C HIS A 14 2.89 11.32 2.88
N SER A 15 1.82 11.34 3.70
CA SER A 15 0.45 11.33 3.20
C SER A 15 0.13 12.52 2.29
N GLU A 16 0.62 13.72 2.62
CA GLU A 16 0.39 14.91 1.78
C GLU A 16 1.03 14.75 0.40
N GLU A 17 2.26 14.30 0.36
CA GLU A 17 2.95 14.03 -0.91
C GLU A 17 2.22 12.99 -1.74
N LEU A 18 1.79 11.90 -1.10
CA LEU A 18 1.09 10.82 -1.77
C LEU A 18 -0.24 11.29 -2.35
N LYS A 19 -0.97 12.12 -1.62
CA LYS A 19 -2.23 12.69 -2.10
C LYS A 19 -2.02 13.65 -3.27
N THR A 20 -1.03 14.55 -3.17
CA THR A 20 -0.81 15.56 -4.20
C THR A 20 -0.12 15.01 -5.44
N MET A 21 0.90 14.18 -5.28
CA MET A 21 1.68 13.66 -6.41
C MET A 21 0.96 12.57 -7.18
N PHE A 22 0.22 11.72 -6.51
CA PHE A 22 -0.39 10.53 -7.11
C PHE A 22 -1.91 10.56 -7.10
N GLY A 23 -2.52 11.53 -6.46
CA GLY A 23 -3.97 11.62 -6.37
C GLY A 23 -4.59 10.51 -5.54
N ILE A 24 -3.87 9.99 -4.55
CA ILE A 24 -4.35 8.91 -3.71
C ILE A 24 -5.48 9.41 -2.81
N ARG A 25 -6.62 8.73 -2.84
CA ARG A 25 -7.76 8.99 -1.96
C ARG A 25 -7.68 8.18 -0.69
N SER A 26 -7.22 6.93 -0.79
CA SER A 26 -7.01 6.08 0.36
C SER A 26 -5.87 5.09 0.09
N LEU A 27 -5.22 4.66 1.15
CA LEU A 27 -4.19 3.63 1.09
C LEU A 27 -4.33 2.72 2.31
N ARG A 28 -4.39 1.43 2.05
CA ARG A 28 -4.40 0.39 3.08
C ARG A 28 -3.16 -0.50 2.95
N ILE A 29 -2.59 -0.91 4.07
CA ILE A 29 -1.62 -2.01 4.10
C ILE A 29 -2.41 -3.28 4.37
N PHE A 30 -2.15 -4.34 3.62
CA PHE A 30 -2.77 -5.64 3.86
C PHE A 30 -1.72 -6.75 3.76
N GLY A 31 -2.14 -8.01 3.83
CA GLY A 31 -1.22 -9.14 3.75
C GLY A 31 -0.41 -9.35 5.02
N SER A 32 0.76 -9.96 4.88
CA SER A 32 1.57 -10.38 6.03
C SER A 32 1.99 -9.24 6.93
N VAL A 33 2.30 -8.07 6.35
CA VAL A 33 2.70 -6.90 7.15
C VAL A 33 1.55 -6.43 8.04
N SER A 34 0.32 -6.41 7.52
CA SER A 34 -0.84 -6.00 8.31
C SER A 34 -1.13 -6.94 9.48
N ARG A 35 -0.80 -8.21 9.31
CA ARG A 35 -0.98 -9.23 10.36
C ARG A 35 0.22 -9.36 11.30
N ASN A 36 1.26 -8.57 11.07
CA ASN A 36 2.52 -8.66 11.82
C ASN A 36 3.16 -10.06 11.71
N GLU A 37 3.02 -10.67 10.53
CA GLU A 37 3.55 -12.00 10.22
C GLU A 37 4.65 -11.95 9.16
N HIS A 38 5.09 -10.76 8.78
CA HIS A 38 6.10 -10.61 7.76
C HIS A 38 7.48 -11.01 8.26
N LYS A 39 8.30 -11.44 7.31
CA LYS A 39 9.68 -11.85 7.54
C LYS A 39 10.60 -10.96 6.71
N GLU A 40 11.89 -11.05 6.97
CA GLU A 40 12.89 -10.39 6.14
C GLU A 40 12.71 -10.86 4.69
N GLY A 41 12.66 -9.91 3.76
CA GLY A 41 12.42 -10.21 2.35
C GLY A 41 10.95 -10.27 1.95
N SER A 42 10.01 -10.16 2.88
CA SER A 42 8.58 -10.08 2.55
C SER A 42 8.27 -8.78 1.84
N ASP A 43 7.34 -8.85 0.87
CA ASP A 43 6.81 -7.64 0.22
C ASP A 43 5.85 -6.93 1.13
N VAL A 44 5.77 -5.60 0.99
CA VAL A 44 4.71 -4.83 1.62
C VAL A 44 3.56 -4.70 0.63
N ASP A 45 2.40 -5.23 0.98
CA ASP A 45 1.21 -5.19 0.13
C ASP A 45 0.38 -3.96 0.47
N VAL A 46 0.12 -3.11 -0.51
CA VAL A 46 -0.71 -1.93 -0.33
C VAL A 46 -1.85 -1.92 -1.34
N CYS A 47 -3.01 -1.47 -0.88
CA CYS A 47 -4.18 -1.29 -1.71
C CYS A 47 -4.53 0.19 -1.75
N VAL A 48 -4.61 0.77 -2.94
CA VAL A 48 -4.82 2.20 -3.11
C VAL A 48 -6.09 2.47 -3.91
N ASP A 49 -6.77 3.57 -3.54
CA ASP A 49 -7.84 4.14 -4.34
C ASP A 49 -7.28 5.37 -5.03
N MET A 50 -7.15 5.29 -6.35
CA MET A 50 -6.60 6.36 -7.19
C MET A 50 -7.07 6.17 -8.62
N GLU A 51 -6.83 7.17 -9.47
CA GLU A 51 -7.21 7.08 -10.88
C GLU A 51 -6.46 5.96 -11.61
N PRO A 52 -7.11 5.36 -12.63
CA PRO A 52 -6.54 4.22 -13.36
C PRO A 52 -5.51 4.66 -14.41
N LYS A 53 -4.40 5.21 -13.95
CA LYS A 53 -3.29 5.64 -14.81
C LYS A 53 -2.09 4.75 -14.52
N ALA A 54 -1.82 3.81 -15.43
CA ALA A 54 -0.82 2.78 -15.20
C ALA A 54 0.56 3.35 -14.85
N PHE A 55 0.99 4.42 -15.51
CA PHE A 55 2.32 4.99 -15.23
C PHE A 55 2.38 5.62 -13.82
N LEU A 56 1.27 6.16 -13.32
CA LEU A 56 1.21 6.68 -11.95
C LEU A 56 1.33 5.56 -10.92
N VAL A 57 0.69 4.43 -11.19
CA VAL A 57 0.78 3.25 -10.31
C VAL A 57 2.22 2.74 -10.25
N VAL A 58 2.91 2.69 -11.40
CA VAL A 58 4.32 2.28 -11.45
C VAL A 58 5.20 3.26 -10.67
N ARG A 59 4.97 4.55 -10.84
CA ARG A 59 5.73 5.58 -10.12
C ARG A 59 5.47 5.53 -8.62
N LEU A 60 4.22 5.27 -8.23
CA LEU A 60 3.87 5.09 -6.83
C LEU A 60 4.62 3.90 -6.22
N LYS A 61 4.67 2.79 -6.94
CA LYS A 61 5.40 1.61 -6.49
C LYS A 61 6.87 1.96 -6.21
N ARG A 62 7.51 2.65 -7.14
CA ARG A 62 8.91 3.07 -6.97
C ARG A 62 9.10 4.02 -5.80
N PHE A 63 8.19 4.97 -5.64
CA PHE A 63 8.22 5.90 -4.52
C PHE A 63 8.17 5.15 -3.20
N LEU A 64 7.23 4.22 -3.07
CA LEU A 64 7.07 3.44 -1.85
C LEU A 64 8.26 2.49 -1.61
N GLU A 65 8.81 1.89 -2.65
CA GLU A 65 9.98 1.02 -2.51
C GLU A 65 11.19 1.81 -2.02
N ASN A 66 11.38 3.01 -2.53
CA ASN A 66 12.46 3.88 -2.07
C ASN A 66 12.24 4.33 -0.62
N LEU A 67 11.00 4.67 -0.28
CA LEU A 67 10.65 5.11 1.06
C LEU A 67 10.83 3.99 2.09
N LEU A 68 10.33 2.81 1.76
CA LEU A 68 10.29 1.68 2.70
C LEU A 68 11.53 0.79 2.65
N GLN A 69 12.36 0.96 1.63
CA GLN A 69 13.58 0.15 1.41
C GLN A 69 13.30 -1.35 1.35
N CYS A 70 12.23 -1.71 0.62
CA CYS A 70 11.85 -3.10 0.38
C CYS A 70 10.94 -3.17 -0.85
N SER A 71 10.65 -4.38 -1.31
CA SER A 71 9.70 -4.58 -2.40
C SER A 71 8.28 -4.24 -1.96
N VAL A 72 7.53 -3.58 -2.83
CA VAL A 72 6.14 -3.19 -2.55
C VAL A 72 5.24 -3.69 -3.67
N ASP A 73 4.14 -4.29 -3.29
CA ASP A 73 3.10 -4.75 -4.21
C ASP A 73 1.94 -3.77 -4.14
N VAL A 74 1.64 -3.12 -5.26
CA VAL A 74 0.58 -2.11 -5.29
C VAL A 74 -0.64 -2.68 -6.01
N VAL A 75 -1.76 -2.74 -5.32
CA VAL A 75 -3.05 -3.14 -5.88
C VAL A 75 -3.93 -1.89 -5.92
N ARG A 76 -4.44 -1.56 -7.11
CA ARG A 76 -5.38 -0.45 -7.25
C ARG A 76 -6.81 -0.97 -7.14
N MET A 77 -7.60 -0.34 -6.27
CA MET A 77 -9.02 -0.68 -6.13
C MET A 77 -9.79 -0.33 -7.41
N HIS A 78 -10.62 -1.27 -7.86
CA HIS A 78 -11.54 -1.06 -8.98
C HIS A 78 -12.68 -2.08 -8.85
N LYS A 79 -13.75 -1.89 -9.61
CA LYS A 79 -14.95 -2.72 -9.45
C LYS A 79 -14.81 -4.16 -9.96
N HIS A 80 -13.75 -4.46 -10.69
CA HIS A 80 -13.50 -5.82 -11.22
C HIS A 80 -12.35 -6.52 -10.51
N ILE A 81 -11.97 -6.06 -9.32
CA ILE A 81 -10.92 -6.69 -8.54
C ILE A 81 -11.31 -8.13 -8.19
N ASN A 82 -10.32 -9.03 -8.16
CA ASN A 82 -10.53 -10.43 -7.82
C ASN A 82 -11.23 -10.53 -6.45
N PRO A 83 -12.35 -11.27 -6.34
CA PRO A 83 -13.11 -11.35 -5.08
C PRO A 83 -12.33 -11.90 -3.89
N TYR A 84 -11.44 -12.86 -4.12
CA TYR A 84 -10.62 -13.44 -3.05
C TYR A 84 -9.60 -12.42 -2.53
N LEU A 85 -9.01 -11.66 -3.44
CA LEU A 85 -8.09 -10.59 -3.08
C LEU A 85 -8.82 -9.48 -2.32
N LEU A 86 -10.01 -9.10 -2.78
CA LEU A 86 -10.84 -8.10 -2.11
C LEU A 86 -11.19 -8.53 -0.69
N GLU A 87 -11.54 -9.80 -0.50
CA GLU A 87 -11.84 -10.35 0.83
C GLU A 87 -10.63 -10.23 1.75
N GLU A 88 -9.45 -10.56 1.27
CA GLU A 88 -8.20 -10.44 2.01
C GLU A 88 -7.92 -8.97 2.40
N ILE A 89 -8.08 -8.06 1.45
CA ILE A 89 -7.88 -6.62 1.68
C ILE A 89 -8.86 -6.11 2.75
N ASN A 90 -10.12 -6.49 2.66
CA ASN A 90 -11.14 -6.03 3.61
C ASN A 90 -10.95 -6.65 5.00
N LYS A 91 -10.46 -7.87 5.08
CA LYS A 91 -10.24 -8.56 6.34
C LYS A 91 -9.01 -8.01 7.07
N ASP A 92 -7.91 -7.84 6.35
CA ASP A 92 -6.61 -7.53 6.93
C ASP A 92 -6.20 -6.06 6.79
N GLY A 93 -6.86 -5.31 5.91
CA GLY A 93 -6.44 -3.97 5.54
C GLY A 93 -6.46 -2.97 6.68
N ILE A 94 -5.34 -2.28 6.85
CA ILE A 94 -5.19 -1.19 7.82
C ILE A 94 -5.09 0.11 7.03
N TYR A 95 -6.03 1.03 7.24
CA TYR A 95 -5.98 2.33 6.58
C TYR A 95 -4.84 3.17 7.14
N VAL A 96 -3.99 3.64 6.24
CA VAL A 96 -2.92 4.59 6.56
C VAL A 96 -3.29 5.99 6.06
N ILE A 97 -3.97 6.04 4.93
CA ILE A 97 -4.49 7.29 4.34
C ILE A 97 -5.97 7.07 4.05
N GLN A 98 -6.80 8.03 4.46
CA GLN A 98 -8.24 8.02 4.20
C GLN A 98 -8.73 9.39 3.75
#